data_92ddd875a350549eeab55bbaf2f24ae5
#
_entry.id   92ddd875a350549eeab55bbaf2f24ae5
#
_cell.length_a   1.000
_cell.length_b   1.000
_cell.length_c   1.000
_cell.angle_alpha   90.00
_cell.angle_beta   90.00
_cell.angle_gamma   90.00
#
_symmetry.space_group_name_H-M   'P 1'
#
loop_
_entity.id
_entity.type
_entity.pdbx_description
1 polymer ?
#
loop_
_entity_poly.entity_id
_entity_poly.type
_entity_poly.pdbx_seq_one_letter_code
_entity_poly.pdbx_strand_id
1 'polypeptide(L)'
;LGGGKLGGSSDAIHIIVKNGSAFTAPASDGLTRPDGNTGSYFMWLDGNGKSYEPGDSVPADVTELTVQWTAPTYTVTLNAGDGTINSGNVTSYTYGVGATLPTDVTRTGYTFKGWYDNESLTGSSVTAIGDTETGNKEYWAKWEINQYTITYDLAGGTVEGNPDTYTVEMDTFTLKNPTRPGYTFTGWSGTGLDGENNMTVTIPTGSTGNRTYTAHWRYNGSGHSYSYYTIKATAGAGGSISP
;
A
#
# COMPACT_ATOMS: atom_id res chain seq x y z
N LEU A 1 -3.73 -47.10 8.85
CA LEU A 1 -2.64 -46.51 8.06
C LEU A 1 -3.16 -45.77 6.80
N GLY A 2 -4.50 -45.56 6.66
CA GLY A 2 -5.07 -44.81 5.54
C GLY A 2 -4.72 -45.40 4.16
N GLY A 3 -4.62 -46.72 4.05
CA GLY A 3 -4.19 -47.45 2.84
C GLY A 3 -2.68 -47.54 2.65
N GLY A 4 -1.87 -46.84 3.45
CA GLY A 4 -0.42 -47.02 3.47
C GLY A 4 0.03 -48.27 4.23
N LYS A 5 1.34 -48.49 4.24
CA LYS A 5 1.97 -49.67 4.88
C LYS A 5 3.14 -49.27 5.76
N LEU A 6 3.35 -50.02 6.84
CA LEU A 6 4.57 -49.96 7.67
C LEU A 6 5.32 -51.27 7.54
N GLY A 7 6.56 -51.23 7.06
CA GLY A 7 7.37 -52.44 6.85
C GLY A 7 6.70 -53.49 5.94
N GLY A 8 5.83 -53.04 5.01
CA GLY A 8 5.06 -53.90 4.12
C GLY A 8 3.70 -54.36 4.66
N SER A 9 3.40 -54.21 5.97
CA SER A 9 2.10 -54.51 6.57
C SER A 9 1.16 -53.30 6.51
N SER A 10 -0.12 -53.56 6.26
CA SER A 10 -1.23 -52.61 6.35
C SER A 10 -1.96 -52.63 7.69
N ASP A 11 -1.47 -53.45 8.64
CA ASP A 11 -2.10 -53.58 9.95
C ASP A 11 -2.03 -52.30 10.78
N ALA A 12 -2.95 -52.14 11.72
CA ALA A 12 -2.93 -51.03 12.66
C ALA A 12 -1.67 -51.08 13.55
N ILE A 13 -1.12 -49.93 13.84
CA ILE A 13 -0.04 -49.77 14.82
C ILE A 13 -0.70 -49.64 16.20
N HIS A 14 -0.33 -50.51 17.14
CA HIS A 14 -0.80 -50.44 18.51
C HIS A 14 0.24 -49.77 19.41
N ILE A 15 -0.15 -48.68 20.04
CA ILE A 15 0.68 -47.93 20.99
C ILE A 15 0.12 -48.17 22.39
N ILE A 16 0.95 -48.72 23.28
CA ILE A 16 0.56 -48.96 24.68
C ILE A 16 1.06 -47.79 25.51
N VAL A 17 0.13 -47.03 26.09
CA VAL A 17 0.44 -45.89 26.97
C VAL A 17 -0.24 -46.09 28.32
N LYS A 18 0.29 -45.44 29.36
CA LYS A 18 -0.34 -45.41 30.68
C LYS A 18 -1.68 -44.69 30.58
N ASN A 19 -2.73 -45.29 31.15
CA ASN A 19 -4.06 -44.66 31.16
C ASN A 19 -4.03 -43.22 31.70
N GLY A 20 -4.65 -42.30 30.98
CA GLY A 20 -4.69 -40.86 31.32
C GLY A 20 -3.39 -40.11 30.99
N SER A 21 -2.45 -40.72 30.30
CA SER A 21 -1.21 -40.07 29.87
C SER A 21 -1.29 -39.67 28.40
N ALA A 22 -0.83 -38.45 28.07
CA ALA A 22 -0.56 -38.09 26.68
C ALA A 22 0.53 -38.99 26.10
N PHE A 23 0.54 -39.14 24.78
CA PHE A 23 1.54 -39.92 24.06
C PHE A 23 2.11 -39.14 22.89
N THR A 24 3.18 -39.64 22.33
CA THR A 24 3.82 -38.99 21.17
C THR A 24 3.29 -39.60 19.88
N ALA A 25 2.88 -38.79 18.93
CA ALA A 25 2.48 -39.25 17.60
C ALA A 25 3.64 -40.01 16.93
N PRO A 26 3.38 -41.21 16.35
CA PRO A 26 4.45 -42.02 15.80
C PRO A 26 5.25 -41.36 14.71
N ALA A 27 6.54 -41.68 14.60
CA ALA A 27 7.38 -41.27 13.51
C ALA A 27 6.93 -41.81 12.15
N SER A 28 7.38 -41.21 11.08
CA SER A 28 7.06 -41.62 9.70
C SER A 28 7.97 -42.73 9.17
N ASP A 29 8.97 -43.13 9.95
CA ASP A 29 9.98 -44.08 9.51
C ASP A 29 9.37 -45.42 9.10
N GLY A 30 9.67 -45.83 7.88
CA GLY A 30 9.16 -47.07 7.30
C GLY A 30 7.70 -47.05 6.81
N LEU A 31 7.00 -45.91 6.93
CA LEU A 31 5.69 -45.72 6.33
C LEU A 31 5.80 -45.51 4.82
N THR A 32 5.01 -46.25 4.06
CA THR A 32 4.85 -46.06 2.62
C THR A 32 3.43 -45.67 2.27
N ARG A 33 3.29 -44.75 1.29
CA ARG A 33 1.98 -44.26 0.78
C ARG A 33 1.21 -45.42 0.10
N PRO A 34 -0.12 -45.26 -0.08
CA PRO A 34 -0.93 -46.22 -0.82
C PRO A 34 -0.47 -46.44 -2.28
N ASP A 35 0.15 -45.45 -2.89
CA ASP A 35 0.72 -45.49 -4.25
C ASP A 35 2.11 -46.17 -4.30
N GLY A 36 2.64 -46.62 -3.17
CA GLY A 36 3.96 -47.24 -3.06
C GLY A 36 5.11 -46.23 -2.92
N ASN A 37 4.85 -44.93 -2.98
CA ASN A 37 5.87 -43.92 -2.81
C ASN A 37 6.16 -43.64 -1.32
N THR A 38 7.41 -43.44 -0.96
CA THR A 38 7.81 -42.83 0.31
C THR A 38 7.59 -41.33 0.17
N GLY A 39 6.38 -40.85 0.42
CA GLY A 39 6.06 -39.42 0.29
C GLY A 39 6.57 -38.66 1.50
N SER A 40 7.07 -37.45 1.25
CA SER A 40 7.52 -36.46 2.24
C SER A 40 6.38 -35.88 3.08
N TYR A 41 5.13 -36.20 2.74
CA TYR A 41 3.96 -35.65 3.39
C TYR A 41 3.13 -36.73 4.07
N PHE A 42 2.96 -36.61 5.38
CA PHE A 42 1.93 -37.32 6.11
C PHE A 42 1.63 -36.61 7.45
N MET A 43 0.41 -36.75 7.93
CA MET A 43 0.00 -36.33 9.28
C MET A 43 -0.84 -37.43 9.90
N TRP A 44 -0.90 -37.41 11.21
CA TRP A 44 -1.87 -38.20 11.98
C TRP A 44 -3.12 -37.35 12.18
N LEU A 45 -4.29 -37.96 12.05
CA LEU A 45 -5.59 -37.34 12.25
C LEU A 45 -6.37 -38.08 13.32
N ASP A 46 -6.87 -37.39 14.35
CA ASP A 46 -7.77 -37.99 15.34
C ASP A 46 -9.21 -38.05 14.83
N GLY A 47 -10.08 -38.73 15.61
CA GLY A 47 -11.50 -38.86 15.27
C GLY A 47 -12.29 -37.57 15.24
N ASN A 48 -11.73 -36.43 15.73
CA ASN A 48 -12.32 -35.10 15.71
C ASN A 48 -11.81 -34.23 14.57
N GLY A 49 -10.88 -34.77 13.75
CA GLY A 49 -10.29 -34.04 12.62
C GLY A 49 -9.08 -33.16 12.99
N LYS A 50 -8.55 -33.28 14.22
CA LYS A 50 -7.32 -32.59 14.60
C LYS A 50 -6.11 -33.32 14.07
N SER A 51 -5.18 -32.58 13.48
CA SER A 51 -3.93 -33.07 12.89
C SER A 51 -2.79 -33.04 13.91
N TYR A 52 -1.92 -34.01 13.82
CA TYR A 52 -0.68 -34.10 14.58
C TYR A 52 0.47 -34.49 13.66
N GLU A 53 1.58 -33.81 13.78
CA GLU A 53 2.82 -34.18 13.10
C GLU A 53 3.50 -35.36 13.84
N PRO A 54 4.39 -36.06 13.13
CA PRO A 54 5.24 -37.06 13.82
C PRO A 54 6.03 -36.41 14.96
N GLY A 55 5.92 -36.97 16.15
CA GLY A 55 6.57 -36.42 17.34
C GLY A 55 5.73 -35.46 18.17
N ASP A 56 4.56 -35.03 17.68
CA ASP A 56 3.64 -34.17 18.45
C ASP A 56 3.08 -34.89 19.66
N SER A 57 2.77 -34.12 20.72
CA SER A 57 2.07 -34.63 21.89
C SER A 57 0.59 -34.78 21.58
N VAL A 58 0.08 -36.01 21.71
CA VAL A 58 -1.32 -36.38 21.53
C VAL A 58 -2.00 -36.46 22.88
N PRO A 59 -3.15 -35.80 23.09
CA PRO A 59 -3.89 -35.85 24.35
C PRO A 59 -4.33 -37.29 24.73
N ALA A 60 -4.49 -37.54 26.05
CA ALA A 60 -4.81 -38.81 26.59
C ALA A 60 -6.22 -39.38 26.24
N ASP A 61 -7.11 -38.50 25.79
CA ASP A 61 -8.47 -38.82 25.35
C ASP A 61 -8.53 -39.26 23.88
N VAL A 62 -7.45 -39.09 23.13
CA VAL A 62 -7.35 -39.59 21.76
C VAL A 62 -6.98 -41.06 21.77
N THR A 63 -7.89 -41.92 21.29
CA THR A 63 -7.72 -43.36 21.28
C THR A 63 -7.39 -43.96 19.91
N GLU A 64 -7.54 -43.13 18.84
CA GLU A 64 -7.27 -43.53 17.47
C GLU A 64 -6.65 -42.43 16.68
N LEU A 65 -5.64 -42.73 15.89
CA LEU A 65 -5.04 -41.87 14.90
C LEU A 65 -5.07 -42.53 13.53
N THR A 66 -5.53 -41.83 12.53
CA THR A 66 -5.52 -42.27 11.13
C THR A 66 -4.46 -41.48 10.36
N VAL A 67 -3.70 -42.13 9.49
CA VAL A 67 -2.74 -41.46 8.62
C VAL A 67 -3.50 -40.71 7.53
N GLN A 68 -3.18 -39.43 7.38
CA GLN A 68 -3.61 -38.59 6.27
C GLN A 68 -2.45 -38.40 5.28
N TRP A 69 -2.63 -38.89 4.06
CA TRP A 69 -1.63 -38.83 2.99
C TRP A 69 -1.78 -37.59 2.09
N THR A 70 -2.93 -36.92 2.12
CA THR A 70 -3.18 -35.70 1.36
C THR A 70 -2.92 -34.50 2.25
N ALA A 71 -2.10 -33.57 1.76
CA ALA A 71 -1.79 -32.35 2.47
C ALA A 71 -3.05 -31.53 2.77
N PRO A 72 -3.29 -31.09 4.02
CA PRO A 72 -4.41 -30.23 4.33
C PRO A 72 -4.22 -28.87 3.64
N THR A 73 -5.34 -28.32 3.18
CA THR A 73 -5.41 -26.97 2.63
C THR A 73 -6.16 -26.09 3.61
N TYR A 74 -5.60 -24.92 3.87
CA TYR A 74 -6.16 -23.93 4.79
C TYR A 74 -6.53 -22.64 4.03
N THR A 75 -7.53 -21.93 4.51
CA THR A 75 -7.96 -20.67 3.93
C THR A 75 -7.02 -19.53 4.31
N VAL A 76 -6.90 -18.56 3.40
CA VAL A 76 -6.20 -17.29 3.63
C VAL A 76 -7.17 -16.16 3.35
N THR A 77 -7.30 -15.26 4.31
CA THR A 77 -8.06 -14.02 4.17
C THR A 77 -7.08 -12.84 4.14
N LEU A 78 -7.15 -12.03 3.10
CA LEU A 78 -6.35 -10.82 2.94
C LEU A 78 -7.24 -9.59 3.05
N ASN A 79 -7.14 -8.84 4.15
CA ASN A 79 -7.89 -7.62 4.42
C ASN A 79 -7.10 -6.41 3.91
N ALA A 80 -7.32 -6.02 2.66
CA ALA A 80 -6.66 -4.88 2.05
C ALA A 80 -7.28 -3.52 2.45
N GLY A 81 -8.39 -3.49 3.19
CA GLY A 81 -9.18 -2.29 3.44
C GLY A 81 -9.68 -1.69 2.13
N ASP A 82 -9.47 -0.37 1.92
CA ASP A 82 -9.82 0.29 0.65
C ASP A 82 -8.77 0.06 -0.47
N GLY A 83 -7.80 -0.82 -0.25
CA GLY A 83 -6.80 -1.19 -1.25
C GLY A 83 -7.28 -2.27 -2.21
N THR A 84 -6.60 -2.39 -3.34
CA THR A 84 -6.85 -3.40 -4.37
C THR A 84 -5.62 -4.30 -4.51
N ILE A 85 -5.82 -5.60 -4.45
CA ILE A 85 -4.81 -6.60 -4.80
C ILE A 85 -4.87 -6.78 -6.31
N ASN A 86 -3.85 -6.29 -7.03
CA ASN A 86 -3.84 -6.30 -8.50
C ASN A 86 -3.40 -7.66 -9.06
N SER A 87 -2.49 -8.34 -8.36
CA SER A 87 -2.01 -9.67 -8.75
C SER A 87 -1.58 -10.49 -7.54
N GLY A 88 -1.48 -11.81 -7.70
CA GLY A 88 -0.97 -12.72 -6.69
C GLY A 88 -1.89 -12.91 -5.48
N ASN A 89 -3.21 -12.66 -5.61
CA ASN A 89 -4.14 -12.87 -4.52
C ASN A 89 -4.14 -14.35 -4.07
N VAL A 90 -3.97 -14.57 -2.77
CA VAL A 90 -3.90 -15.90 -2.13
C VAL A 90 -5.15 -16.09 -1.29
N THR A 91 -5.94 -17.11 -1.60
CA THR A 91 -7.15 -17.49 -0.86
C THR A 91 -7.02 -18.78 -0.08
N SER A 92 -5.94 -19.53 -0.34
CA SER A 92 -5.64 -20.78 0.37
C SER A 92 -4.15 -21.13 0.25
N TYR A 93 -3.66 -21.96 1.13
CA TYR A 93 -2.34 -22.59 1.05
C TYR A 93 -2.42 -24.06 1.47
N THR A 94 -1.46 -24.84 1.00
CA THR A 94 -1.36 -26.28 1.33
C THR A 94 -0.15 -26.50 2.21
N TYR A 95 -0.30 -27.29 3.27
CA TYR A 95 0.83 -27.72 4.09
C TYR A 95 1.90 -28.41 3.23
N GLY A 96 3.16 -28.18 3.54
CA GLY A 96 4.30 -28.66 2.74
C GLY A 96 4.64 -27.79 1.52
N VAL A 97 3.82 -26.76 1.23
CA VAL A 97 4.02 -25.84 0.09
C VAL A 97 4.11 -24.37 0.55
N GLY A 98 3.24 -24.00 1.50
CA GLY A 98 3.10 -22.60 1.91
C GLY A 98 2.49 -21.70 0.83
N ALA A 99 2.66 -20.39 0.97
CA ALA A 99 2.25 -19.41 -0.03
C ALA A 99 3.03 -18.10 0.12
N THR A 100 3.25 -17.39 -0.99
CA THR A 100 3.79 -16.03 -0.98
C THR A 100 2.64 -15.02 -1.00
N LEU A 101 2.68 -14.03 -0.10
CA LEU A 101 1.66 -13.00 -0.03
C LEU A 101 1.88 -11.94 -1.14
N PRO A 102 0.80 -11.36 -1.69
CA PRO A 102 0.90 -10.41 -2.79
C PRO A 102 1.61 -9.12 -2.38
N THR A 103 2.42 -8.58 -3.28
CA THR A 103 3.10 -7.29 -3.12
C THR A 103 2.55 -6.22 -4.06
N ASP A 104 1.86 -6.63 -5.13
CA ASP A 104 1.20 -5.72 -6.06
C ASP A 104 -0.19 -5.33 -5.52
N VAL A 105 -0.16 -4.45 -4.54
CA VAL A 105 -1.33 -3.95 -3.82
C VAL A 105 -1.31 -2.44 -3.87
N THR A 106 -2.40 -1.81 -4.30
CA THR A 106 -2.50 -0.36 -4.48
C THR A 106 -3.68 0.23 -3.72
N ARG A 107 -3.47 1.43 -3.22
CA ARG A 107 -4.50 2.31 -2.66
C ARG A 107 -4.15 3.75 -3.03
N THR A 108 -5.09 4.47 -3.64
CA THR A 108 -4.86 5.84 -4.09
C THR A 108 -4.41 6.74 -2.93
N GLY A 109 -3.27 7.38 -3.09
CA GLY A 109 -2.72 8.28 -2.08
C GLY A 109 -2.02 7.63 -0.91
N TYR A 110 -1.78 6.32 -0.97
CA TYR A 110 -1.09 5.56 0.07
C TYR A 110 0.02 4.68 -0.49
N THR A 111 0.97 4.37 0.35
CA THR A 111 2.04 3.39 0.08
C THR A 111 1.78 2.13 0.90
N PHE A 112 1.78 0.97 0.24
CA PHE A 112 1.67 -0.32 0.90
C PHE A 112 2.94 -0.63 1.71
N LYS A 113 2.77 -0.99 2.99
CA LYS A 113 3.88 -1.28 3.92
C LYS A 113 3.98 -2.74 4.30
N GLY A 114 3.13 -3.60 3.73
CA GLY A 114 3.15 -5.04 3.96
C GLY A 114 1.89 -5.58 4.63
N TRP A 115 1.85 -6.90 4.74
CA TRP A 115 0.81 -7.64 5.44
C TRP A 115 1.19 -7.89 6.89
N TYR A 116 0.24 -7.85 7.80
CA TYR A 116 0.40 -8.12 9.23
C TYR A 116 -0.57 -9.21 9.66
N ASP A 117 -0.14 -10.06 10.58
CA ASP A 117 -0.92 -11.19 11.12
C ASP A 117 -1.90 -10.77 12.24
N ASN A 118 -2.09 -9.49 12.43
CA ASN A 118 -3.00 -8.92 13.42
C ASN A 118 -3.59 -7.59 12.95
N GLU A 119 -4.83 -7.32 13.31
CA GLU A 119 -5.56 -6.10 12.96
C GLU A 119 -4.95 -4.82 13.55
N SER A 120 -4.21 -4.93 14.65
CA SER A 120 -3.51 -3.80 15.28
C SER A 120 -2.28 -3.35 14.49
N LEU A 121 -1.89 -4.06 13.42
CA LEU A 121 -0.74 -3.78 12.55
C LEU A 121 0.58 -3.59 13.31
N THR A 122 0.76 -4.38 14.37
CA THR A 122 1.95 -4.39 15.23
C THR A 122 2.90 -5.53 14.88
N GLY A 123 4.16 -5.41 15.28
CA GLY A 123 5.19 -6.41 14.99
C GLY A 123 5.83 -6.23 13.61
N SER A 124 6.24 -7.32 12.99
CA SER A 124 6.88 -7.35 11.67
C SER A 124 5.86 -7.71 10.58
N SER A 125 6.08 -7.20 9.39
CA SER A 125 5.29 -7.59 8.22
C SER A 125 5.60 -9.03 7.82
N VAL A 126 4.57 -9.72 7.30
CA VAL A 126 4.62 -11.08 6.79
C VAL A 126 4.65 -11.04 5.27
N THR A 127 5.57 -11.78 4.66
CA THR A 127 5.72 -11.86 3.19
C THR A 127 5.30 -13.20 2.61
N ALA A 128 5.26 -14.24 3.45
CA ALA A 128 4.91 -15.58 3.02
C ALA A 128 4.34 -16.39 4.20
N ILE A 129 3.58 -17.42 3.89
CA ILE A 129 3.16 -18.47 4.80
C ILE A 129 4.14 -19.62 4.62
N GLY A 130 4.79 -20.05 5.71
CA GLY A 130 5.75 -21.16 5.69
C GLY A 130 5.10 -22.49 5.30
N ASP A 131 5.89 -23.39 4.80
CA ASP A 131 5.45 -24.74 4.38
C ASP A 131 5.00 -25.65 5.54
N THR A 132 5.49 -25.37 6.77
CA THR A 132 5.10 -26.07 7.99
C THR A 132 3.95 -25.43 8.77
N GLU A 133 3.45 -24.29 8.28
CA GLU A 133 2.35 -23.58 8.91
C GLU A 133 1.02 -24.34 8.78
N THR A 134 0.19 -24.27 9.81
CA THR A 134 -1.11 -24.91 9.89
C THR A 134 -2.22 -23.93 10.25
N GLY A 135 -3.48 -24.30 9.97
CA GLY A 135 -4.67 -23.52 10.29
C GLY A 135 -4.93 -22.38 9.30
N ASN A 136 -6.14 -21.86 9.35
CA ASN A 136 -6.54 -20.72 8.54
C ASN A 136 -5.75 -19.47 8.93
N LYS A 137 -5.43 -18.64 7.97
CA LYS A 137 -4.64 -17.41 8.15
C LYS A 137 -5.46 -16.20 7.76
N GLU A 138 -5.23 -15.12 8.48
CA GLU A 138 -5.82 -13.83 8.18
C GLU A 138 -4.75 -12.74 8.32
N TYR A 139 -4.69 -11.84 7.34
CA TYR A 139 -3.70 -10.77 7.28
C TYR A 139 -4.35 -9.45 6.94
N TRP A 140 -3.78 -8.36 7.45
CA TRP A 140 -4.22 -6.97 7.26
C TRP A 140 -3.15 -6.16 6.58
N ALA A 141 -3.53 -5.41 5.55
CA ALA A 141 -2.65 -4.51 4.84
C ALA A 141 -2.36 -3.26 5.67
N LYS A 142 -1.09 -2.94 5.83
CA LYS A 142 -0.67 -1.65 6.42
C LYS A 142 -0.43 -0.64 5.33
N TRP A 143 -0.99 0.55 5.52
CA TRP A 143 -0.90 1.68 4.61
C TRP A 143 -0.24 2.88 5.28
N GLU A 144 0.63 3.55 4.54
CA GLU A 144 1.20 4.85 4.92
C GLU A 144 0.67 5.90 3.97
N ILE A 145 0.11 6.98 4.51
CA ILE A 145 -0.43 8.07 3.70
C ILE A 145 0.71 8.82 3.00
N ASN A 146 0.55 9.09 1.71
CA ASN A 146 1.53 9.84 0.94
C ASN A 146 1.35 11.34 1.16
N GLN A 147 2.45 12.02 1.40
CA GLN A 147 2.50 13.48 1.45
C GLN A 147 2.98 14.02 0.10
N TYR A 148 2.25 14.99 -0.45
CA TYR A 148 2.57 15.67 -1.70
C TYR A 148 2.96 17.10 -1.41
N THR A 149 3.91 17.66 -2.20
CA THR A 149 4.38 19.02 -2.07
C THR A 149 3.63 19.97 -2.99
N ILE A 150 3.47 21.22 -2.55
CA ILE A 150 3.03 22.36 -3.39
C ILE A 150 4.16 23.37 -3.41
N THR A 151 4.64 23.68 -4.59
CA THR A 151 5.69 24.68 -4.78
C THR A 151 5.09 25.94 -5.42
N TYR A 152 5.40 27.12 -4.88
CA TYR A 152 4.92 28.41 -5.37
C TYR A 152 6.06 29.25 -5.93
N ASP A 153 5.94 29.68 -7.18
CA ASP A 153 6.73 30.79 -7.71
C ASP A 153 5.87 32.05 -7.63
N LEU A 154 6.15 32.89 -6.65
CA LEU A 154 5.37 34.10 -6.41
C LEU A 154 5.84 35.31 -7.27
N ALA A 155 6.91 35.13 -8.06
CA ALA A 155 7.45 36.17 -8.95
C ALA A 155 7.62 37.54 -8.24
N GLY A 156 8.13 37.52 -7.01
CA GLY A 156 8.35 38.72 -6.19
C GLY A 156 7.13 39.17 -5.36
N GLY A 157 6.05 38.38 -5.35
CA GLY A 157 4.92 38.60 -4.43
C GLY A 157 5.10 37.83 -3.10
N THR A 158 4.13 38.01 -2.21
CA THR A 158 4.04 37.32 -0.93
C THR A 158 2.64 36.76 -0.69
N VAL A 159 2.55 35.62 -0.06
CA VAL A 159 1.29 35.01 0.39
C VAL A 159 1.54 34.29 1.71
N GLU A 160 0.55 34.30 2.60
CA GLU A 160 0.62 33.56 3.86
C GLU A 160 -0.56 32.60 3.98
N GLY A 161 -0.27 31.43 4.55
CA GLY A 161 -1.27 30.43 4.92
C GLY A 161 -1.75 29.55 3.78
N ASN A 162 -1.07 29.53 2.63
CA ASN A 162 -1.19 28.44 1.67
C ASN A 162 -0.36 27.24 2.16
N PRO A 163 -0.86 26.00 2.06
CA PRO A 163 -0.11 24.82 2.50
C PRO A 163 1.03 24.49 1.54
N ASP A 164 2.19 24.13 2.08
CA ASP A 164 3.34 23.66 1.30
C ASP A 164 3.25 22.14 0.99
N THR A 165 2.38 21.44 1.71
CA THR A 165 2.14 20.01 1.53
C THR A 165 0.68 19.68 1.74
N TYR A 166 0.25 18.54 1.20
CA TYR A 166 -1.09 18.01 1.38
C TYR A 166 -1.11 16.48 1.25
N THR A 167 -2.20 15.87 1.69
CA THR A 167 -2.49 14.44 1.54
C THR A 167 -3.86 14.24 0.90
N VAL A 168 -4.17 13.00 0.53
CA VAL A 168 -5.51 12.66 -0.02
C VAL A 168 -6.65 12.84 0.98
N GLU A 169 -6.36 12.84 2.28
CA GLU A 169 -7.35 13.02 3.35
C GLU A 169 -7.61 14.49 3.69
N MET A 170 -6.77 15.40 3.19
CA MET A 170 -6.95 16.82 3.46
C MET A 170 -8.24 17.32 2.84
N ASP A 171 -9.03 18.08 3.59
CA ASP A 171 -10.24 18.70 3.10
C ASP A 171 -9.95 19.58 1.89
N THR A 172 -10.93 19.71 1.00
CA THR A 172 -10.86 20.63 -0.14
C THR A 172 -10.47 22.05 0.33
N PHE A 173 -9.44 22.62 -0.26
CA PHE A 173 -8.99 23.98 0.06
C PHE A 173 -8.74 24.79 -1.21
N THR A 174 -8.83 26.12 -1.06
CA THR A 174 -8.57 27.08 -2.14
C THR A 174 -7.34 27.89 -1.78
N LEU A 175 -6.45 28.06 -2.75
CA LEU A 175 -5.26 28.89 -2.58
C LEU A 175 -5.63 30.36 -2.37
N LYS A 176 -5.01 30.99 -1.40
CA LYS A 176 -5.03 32.44 -1.22
C LYS A 176 -4.18 33.10 -2.31
N ASN A 177 -4.68 34.18 -2.87
CA ASN A 177 -3.95 34.95 -3.87
C ASN A 177 -2.85 35.77 -3.21
N PRO A 178 -1.65 35.86 -3.82
CA PRO A 178 -0.54 36.63 -3.30
C PRO A 178 -0.75 38.13 -3.53
N THR A 179 0.04 38.92 -2.84
CA THR A 179 0.12 40.39 -3.01
C THR A 179 1.53 40.79 -3.41
N ARG A 180 1.65 41.88 -4.19
CA ARG A 180 2.92 42.48 -4.60
C ARG A 180 2.76 43.98 -4.73
N PRO A 181 3.54 44.79 -3.98
CA PRO A 181 3.47 46.24 -4.06
C PRO A 181 3.72 46.75 -5.49
N GLY A 182 2.85 47.65 -5.99
CA GLY A 182 2.94 48.21 -7.35
C GLY A 182 2.45 47.31 -8.48
N TYR A 183 1.85 46.14 -8.16
CA TYR A 183 1.33 45.20 -9.14
C TYR A 183 -0.09 44.75 -8.78
N THR A 184 -0.83 44.38 -9.79
CA THR A 184 -2.11 43.66 -9.66
C THR A 184 -1.91 42.20 -9.99
N PHE A 185 -2.36 41.33 -9.11
CA PHE A 185 -2.38 39.92 -9.38
C PHE A 185 -3.36 39.59 -10.52
N THR A 186 -2.93 38.84 -11.53
CA THR A 186 -3.74 38.51 -12.71
C THR A 186 -4.18 37.06 -12.74
N GLY A 187 -3.59 36.21 -11.90
CA GLY A 187 -3.97 34.82 -11.79
C GLY A 187 -2.79 33.87 -11.57
N TRP A 188 -3.11 32.63 -11.40
CA TRP A 188 -2.18 31.54 -11.31
C TRP A 188 -2.07 30.78 -12.64
N SER A 189 -0.90 30.23 -12.92
CA SER A 189 -0.71 29.13 -13.85
C SER A 189 -0.11 27.94 -13.08
N GLY A 190 -0.15 26.72 -13.64
CA GLY A 190 0.50 25.56 -13.06
C GLY A 190 -0.31 24.28 -13.15
N THR A 191 -0.08 23.37 -12.20
CA THR A 191 -0.65 22.03 -12.23
C THR A 191 -2.17 22.02 -12.30
N GLY A 192 -2.71 21.43 -13.37
CA GLY A 192 -4.16 21.28 -13.58
C GLY A 192 -4.88 22.57 -13.94
N LEU A 193 -4.17 23.63 -14.38
CA LEU A 193 -4.74 24.91 -14.78
C LEU A 193 -4.51 25.16 -16.26
N ASP A 194 -5.52 25.74 -16.91
CA ASP A 194 -5.44 26.22 -18.28
C ASP A 194 -5.06 27.69 -18.30
N GLY A 195 -3.92 28.03 -18.95
CA GLY A 195 -3.44 29.43 -19.09
C GLY A 195 -2.95 30.02 -17.76
N GLU A 196 -2.89 31.39 -17.75
CA GLU A 196 -2.23 32.17 -16.69
C GLU A 196 -3.19 33.02 -15.84
N ASN A 197 -4.48 32.99 -16.12
CA ASN A 197 -5.47 33.91 -15.53
C ASN A 197 -6.41 33.25 -14.51
N ASN A 198 -5.93 32.21 -13.81
CA ASN A 198 -6.77 31.49 -12.87
C ASN A 198 -6.79 32.22 -11.51
N MET A 199 -7.83 33.00 -11.26
CA MET A 199 -8.00 33.75 -10.02
C MET A 199 -8.40 32.89 -8.82
N THR A 200 -8.92 31.70 -9.06
CA THR A 200 -9.34 30.74 -8.04
C THR A 200 -8.75 29.36 -8.35
N VAL A 201 -7.94 28.84 -7.44
CA VAL A 201 -7.33 27.52 -7.56
C VAL A 201 -7.78 26.69 -6.37
N THR A 202 -8.54 25.64 -6.63
CA THR A 202 -9.05 24.73 -5.60
C THR A 202 -8.43 23.35 -5.77
N ILE A 203 -7.95 22.79 -4.68
CA ILE A 203 -7.40 21.43 -4.60
C ILE A 203 -8.41 20.58 -3.84
N PRO A 204 -9.15 19.69 -4.54
CA PRO A 204 -10.17 18.83 -3.91
C PRO A 204 -9.54 17.76 -3.02
N THR A 205 -10.28 17.34 -1.99
CA THR A 205 -10.01 16.10 -1.25
C THR A 205 -9.82 14.92 -2.23
N GLY A 206 -8.92 14.02 -1.91
CA GLY A 206 -8.58 12.89 -2.79
C GLY A 206 -7.54 13.21 -3.88
N SER A 207 -7.09 14.47 -4.00
CA SER A 207 -6.04 14.86 -4.94
C SER A 207 -4.71 14.19 -4.62
N THR A 208 -3.94 13.87 -5.68
CA THR A 208 -2.61 13.24 -5.58
C THR A 208 -1.59 14.00 -6.43
N GLY A 209 -0.31 13.70 -6.17
CA GLY A 209 0.83 14.22 -6.93
C GLY A 209 1.32 15.59 -6.47
N ASN A 210 2.60 15.88 -6.70
CA ASN A 210 3.19 17.17 -6.40
C ASN A 210 2.63 18.23 -7.36
N ARG A 211 2.51 19.46 -6.86
CA ARG A 211 1.93 20.58 -7.60
C ARG A 211 2.88 21.76 -7.63
N THR A 212 2.80 22.55 -8.70
CA THR A 212 3.53 23.81 -8.85
C THR A 212 2.59 24.87 -9.34
N TYR A 213 2.69 26.09 -8.77
CA TYR A 213 1.88 27.23 -9.16
C TYR A 213 2.75 28.47 -9.31
N THR A 214 2.56 29.24 -10.39
CA THR A 214 3.25 30.49 -10.69
C THR A 214 2.26 31.63 -10.66
N ALA A 215 2.59 32.68 -9.92
CA ALA A 215 1.79 33.88 -9.83
C ALA A 215 2.12 34.84 -10.99
N HIS A 216 1.08 35.38 -11.63
CA HIS A 216 1.20 36.34 -12.72
C HIS A 216 0.76 37.73 -12.28
N TRP A 217 1.42 38.75 -12.81
CA TRP A 217 1.30 40.13 -12.37
C TRP A 217 1.21 41.09 -13.51
N ARG A 218 0.39 42.15 -13.34
CA ARG A 218 0.38 43.32 -14.18
C ARG A 218 0.94 44.49 -13.40
N TYR A 219 1.93 45.20 -13.94
CA TYR A 219 2.49 46.41 -13.34
C TYR A 219 1.44 47.54 -13.31
N ASN A 220 1.31 48.23 -12.17
CA ASN A 220 0.35 49.33 -11.96
C ASN A 220 0.97 50.69 -12.19
N GLY A 221 2.22 50.78 -12.63
CA GLY A 221 2.85 52.05 -12.94
C GLY A 221 2.03 52.80 -13.95
N SER A 222 1.72 54.02 -13.62
CA SER A 222 1.18 54.96 -14.59
C SER A 222 2.11 55.01 -15.79
N GLY A 223 1.59 54.75 -16.96
CA GLY A 223 2.32 55.09 -18.19
C GLY A 223 2.84 56.51 -18.03
N HIS A 224 4.13 56.69 -18.21
CA HIS A 224 4.66 58.03 -18.30
C HIS A 224 3.88 58.72 -19.40
N SER A 225 2.96 59.58 -19.02
CA SER A 225 2.37 60.52 -19.98
C SER A 225 3.52 61.42 -20.38
N TYR A 226 4.13 61.12 -21.49
CA TYR A 226 5.05 62.06 -22.10
C TYR A 226 4.24 63.28 -22.54
N SER A 227 4.34 64.39 -21.79
CA SER A 227 3.83 65.68 -22.23
C SER A 227 4.75 66.20 -23.33
N TYR A 228 4.29 66.15 -24.57
CA TYR A 228 5.00 66.72 -25.66
C TYR A 228 4.74 68.24 -25.64
N TYR A 229 5.80 68.99 -25.48
CA TYR A 229 5.76 70.46 -25.61
C TYR A 229 6.17 70.85 -27.03
N THR A 230 5.33 71.58 -27.73
CA THR A 230 5.70 72.21 -29.02
C THR A 230 6.48 73.45 -28.75
N ILE A 231 7.77 73.43 -29.09
CA ILE A 231 8.62 74.60 -29.01
C ILE A 231 8.48 75.33 -30.37
N LYS A 232 7.88 76.50 -30.35
CA LYS A 232 7.83 77.36 -31.53
C LYS A 232 9.09 78.18 -31.55
N ALA A 233 10.00 77.89 -32.47
CA ALA A 233 11.16 78.70 -32.72
C ALA A 233 10.89 79.62 -33.88
N THR A 234 11.20 80.93 -33.74
CA THR A 234 11.10 81.94 -34.82
C THR A 234 12.47 82.57 -35.06
N ALA A 235 12.86 82.69 -36.31
CA ALA A 235 14.08 83.46 -36.65
C ALA A 235 13.79 84.94 -36.54
N GLY A 236 14.73 85.68 -35.99
CA GLY A 236 14.71 87.18 -36.08
C GLY A 236 14.93 87.68 -37.52
N ALA A 237 14.78 88.93 -37.73
CA ALA A 237 14.94 89.54 -39.06
C ALA A 237 16.33 89.17 -39.65
N GLY A 238 16.33 88.52 -40.80
CA GLY A 238 17.53 88.05 -41.50
C GLY A 238 18.09 86.74 -41.15
N GLY A 239 17.43 85.91 -40.21
CA GLY A 239 17.81 84.60 -39.84
C GLY A 239 16.95 83.50 -40.47
N SER A 240 17.46 82.26 -40.66
CA SER A 240 16.74 81.05 -41.04
C SER A 240 16.87 80.03 -39.98
N ILE A 241 15.82 79.22 -39.76
CA ILE A 241 15.86 78.00 -38.86
C ILE A 241 15.76 76.83 -39.78
N SER A 242 16.79 75.90 -39.68
CA SER A 242 16.73 74.63 -40.31
C SER A 242 16.09 73.56 -39.32
N PRO A 243 15.28 72.64 -39.81
CA PRO A 243 14.68 71.58 -38.97
C PRO A 243 15.73 70.62 -38.38
#